data_360df3a817ff43c46eb98f5d8f54712e
#
_entry.id   360df3a817ff43c46eb98f5d8f54712e
#
_cell.length_a   1.000
_cell.length_b   1.000
_cell.length_c   1.000
_cell.angle_alpha   90.00
_cell.angle_beta   90.00
_cell.angle_gamma   90.00
#
_symmetry.space_group_name_H-M   'P 1'
#
loop_
_entity.id
_entity.type
_entity.pdbx_description
1 polymer ?
#
loop_
_entity_poly.entity_id
_entity_poly.type
_entity_poly.pdbx_seq_one_letter_code
_entity_poly.pdbx_strand_id
1 'polypeptide(L)'
;MDGNTLAVGANGEDSEATGIDGNETVNGASASGAVYVYSRSGVTWSQQAYVKASNTETDDNFGASVSISSDGNTLVVGADGEDSGATGVDGNETLNGTFSSGAVYVFSRSGSTWSQQAYVKASNTELDDNFGASVSISSDGSTLAVGATGEDSEASGIDGDGTVNGASASGAAYVFSRSGSTWSQQAYFKASNTEADDNYGASVSSSSDGSTVVVAADGEDSEATGVEGDETVNGASASGAVYMY
;
A
#
# COMPACT_ATOMS: atom_id res chain seq x y z
N MET A 1 -13.68 12.76 9.02
CA MET A 1 -14.44 11.76 8.22
C MET A 1 -15.93 12.04 8.39
N ASP A 2 -16.67 12.00 7.29
CA ASP A 2 -18.13 12.15 7.34
C ASP A 2 -18.83 10.88 7.88
N GLY A 3 -18.12 9.75 7.92
CA GLY A 3 -18.60 8.45 8.39
C GLY A 3 -19.68 7.84 7.50
N ASN A 4 -19.83 8.30 6.26
CA ASN A 4 -20.87 7.85 5.34
C ASN A 4 -20.36 6.95 4.22
N THR A 5 -19.04 6.73 4.13
CA THR A 5 -18.42 5.82 3.19
C THR A 5 -17.60 4.78 3.96
N LEU A 6 -17.71 3.51 3.55
CA LEU A 6 -16.95 2.37 4.08
C LEU A 6 -16.38 1.60 2.91
N ALA A 7 -15.09 1.31 2.94
CA ALA A 7 -14.43 0.40 2.02
C ALA A 7 -14.00 -0.87 2.77
N VAL A 8 -14.23 -2.03 2.17
CA VAL A 8 -13.89 -3.34 2.75
C VAL A 8 -13.13 -4.14 1.70
N GLY A 9 -11.87 -4.46 2.00
CA GLY A 9 -11.05 -5.34 1.18
C GLY A 9 -11.43 -6.81 1.36
N ALA A 10 -11.33 -7.56 0.28
CA ALA A 10 -11.55 -9.00 0.21
C ALA A 10 -10.48 -9.60 -0.71
N ASN A 11 -9.25 -9.71 -0.22
CA ASN A 11 -8.08 -10.12 -1.00
C ASN A 11 -8.17 -11.57 -1.54
N GLY A 12 -8.97 -12.43 -0.95
CA GLY A 12 -9.21 -13.79 -1.43
C GLY A 12 -10.42 -13.92 -2.38
N GLU A 13 -10.96 -12.83 -2.91
CA GLU A 13 -12.06 -12.87 -3.89
C GLU A 13 -11.53 -13.34 -5.25
N ASP A 14 -12.28 -14.19 -5.98
CA ASP A 14 -11.79 -15.00 -7.12
C ASP A 14 -12.32 -14.55 -8.49
N SER A 15 -13.08 -13.46 -8.61
CA SER A 15 -13.68 -13.10 -9.89
C SER A 15 -12.64 -12.58 -10.90
N GLU A 16 -12.91 -12.88 -12.18
CA GLU A 16 -12.12 -12.39 -13.33
C GLU A 16 -12.53 -10.96 -13.74
N ALA A 17 -13.42 -10.32 -12.99
CA ALA A 17 -13.83 -8.95 -13.29
C ALA A 17 -12.65 -7.99 -13.20
N THR A 18 -12.71 -6.92 -13.97
CA THR A 18 -11.73 -5.81 -13.94
C THR A 18 -12.43 -4.48 -13.75
N GLY A 19 -11.79 -3.53 -13.09
CA GLY A 19 -12.28 -2.17 -12.91
C GLY A 19 -13.49 -2.07 -11.96
N ILE A 20 -14.49 -1.28 -12.33
CA ILE A 20 -15.62 -0.94 -11.46
C ILE A 20 -16.90 -1.65 -11.90
N ASP A 21 -17.63 -2.23 -10.93
CA ASP A 21 -18.94 -2.87 -11.12
C ASP A 21 -18.96 -3.97 -12.20
N GLY A 22 -17.85 -4.71 -12.32
CA GLY A 22 -17.76 -5.89 -13.17
C GLY A 22 -18.59 -7.06 -12.65
N ASN A 23 -18.59 -8.19 -13.36
CA ASN A 23 -19.35 -9.38 -12.98
C ASN A 23 -18.62 -10.17 -11.88
N GLU A 24 -19.04 -10.01 -10.64
CA GLU A 24 -18.47 -10.68 -9.45
C GLU A 24 -18.81 -12.19 -9.33
N THR A 25 -19.55 -12.75 -10.30
CA THR A 25 -20.00 -14.16 -10.22
C THR A 25 -19.19 -15.14 -11.07
N VAL A 26 -18.27 -14.64 -11.88
CA VAL A 26 -17.40 -15.48 -12.74
C VAL A 26 -16.04 -15.62 -12.05
N ASN A 27 -15.85 -16.75 -11.38
CA ASN A 27 -14.66 -17.05 -10.60
C ASN A 27 -13.65 -17.86 -11.42
N GLY A 28 -12.48 -17.30 -11.69
CA GLY A 28 -11.43 -17.94 -12.48
C GLY A 28 -10.04 -17.36 -12.16
N ALA A 29 -9.99 -16.25 -11.43
CA ALA A 29 -8.76 -15.60 -10.97
C ALA A 29 -8.65 -15.74 -9.45
N SER A 30 -8.16 -16.89 -8.98
CA SER A 30 -8.04 -17.21 -7.54
C SER A 30 -7.26 -16.12 -6.80
N ALA A 31 -7.77 -15.69 -5.62
CA ALA A 31 -7.16 -14.66 -4.79
C ALA A 31 -6.76 -13.38 -5.54
N SER A 32 -7.45 -13.06 -6.65
CA SER A 32 -7.23 -11.79 -7.36
C SER A 32 -7.66 -10.58 -6.53
N GLY A 33 -8.60 -10.78 -5.61
CA GLY A 33 -9.05 -9.81 -4.64
C GLY A 33 -10.04 -8.78 -5.16
N ALA A 34 -10.77 -8.16 -4.25
CA ALA A 34 -11.75 -7.10 -4.53
C ALA A 34 -11.89 -6.11 -3.38
N VAL A 35 -12.49 -4.95 -3.66
CA VAL A 35 -12.94 -4.01 -2.63
C VAL A 35 -14.42 -3.70 -2.82
N TYR A 36 -15.19 -3.81 -1.74
CA TYR A 36 -16.59 -3.43 -1.69
C TYR A 36 -16.73 -2.06 -1.04
N VAL A 37 -17.33 -1.13 -1.74
CA VAL A 37 -17.59 0.22 -1.23
C VAL A 37 -19.06 0.35 -0.86
N TYR A 38 -19.33 0.80 0.35
CA TYR A 38 -20.67 1.04 0.86
C TYR A 38 -20.86 2.52 1.16
N SER A 39 -22.08 3.01 0.94
CA SER A 39 -22.53 4.34 1.33
C SER A 39 -23.65 4.26 2.35
N ARG A 40 -23.72 5.26 3.25
CA ARG A 40 -24.72 5.34 4.28
C ARG A 40 -25.68 6.51 4.05
N SER A 41 -26.99 6.22 4.12
CA SER A 41 -28.05 7.23 4.17
C SER A 41 -28.85 7.06 5.46
N GLY A 42 -28.74 8.03 6.37
CA GLY A 42 -29.30 7.91 7.71
C GLY A 42 -28.64 6.76 8.49
N VAL A 43 -29.40 5.70 8.76
CA VAL A 43 -28.91 4.49 9.46
C VAL A 43 -28.71 3.29 8.55
N THR A 44 -29.00 3.43 7.25
CA THR A 44 -28.97 2.32 6.28
C THR A 44 -27.70 2.38 5.44
N TRP A 45 -26.96 1.27 5.38
CA TRP A 45 -25.85 1.05 4.50
C TRP A 45 -26.31 0.32 3.23
N SER A 46 -25.78 0.72 2.08
CA SER A 46 -25.98 0.05 0.80
C SER A 46 -24.66 -0.02 0.04
N GLN A 47 -24.43 -1.13 -0.68
CA GLN A 47 -23.30 -1.24 -1.57
C GLN A 47 -23.41 -0.18 -2.66
N GLN A 48 -22.32 0.56 -2.88
CA GLN A 48 -22.23 1.61 -3.89
C GLN A 48 -21.40 1.17 -5.09
N ALA A 49 -20.32 0.40 -4.85
CA ALA A 49 -19.46 -0.11 -5.91
C ALA A 49 -18.80 -1.44 -5.51
N TYR A 50 -18.50 -2.23 -6.53
CA TYR A 50 -17.58 -3.36 -6.51
C TYR A 50 -16.35 -2.97 -7.31
N VAL A 51 -15.16 -3.04 -6.72
CA VAL A 51 -13.91 -2.50 -7.29
C VAL A 51 -12.89 -3.61 -7.42
N LYS A 52 -12.30 -3.72 -8.61
CA LYS A 52 -11.21 -4.64 -8.95
C LYS A 52 -10.04 -3.86 -9.53
N ALA A 53 -8.88 -4.50 -9.59
CA ALA A 53 -7.75 -4.01 -10.36
C ALA A 53 -8.11 -3.90 -11.86
N SER A 54 -7.48 -2.97 -12.57
CA SER A 54 -7.60 -2.86 -14.03
C SER A 54 -6.99 -4.04 -14.77
N ASN A 55 -5.94 -4.65 -14.20
CA ASN A 55 -5.17 -5.79 -14.70
C ASN A 55 -5.35 -7.05 -13.83
N THR A 56 -6.53 -7.29 -13.27
CA THR A 56 -6.85 -8.42 -12.39
C THR A 56 -6.22 -9.74 -12.83
N GLU A 57 -5.41 -10.34 -11.96
CA GLU A 57 -4.80 -11.66 -12.16
C GLU A 57 -4.90 -12.53 -10.89
N THR A 58 -4.54 -13.80 -11.04
CA THR A 58 -4.52 -14.75 -9.92
C THR A 58 -3.44 -14.36 -8.92
N ASP A 59 -3.77 -14.45 -7.62
CA ASP A 59 -2.89 -14.17 -6.48
C ASP A 59 -2.42 -12.70 -6.34
N ASP A 60 -3.03 -11.75 -7.06
CA ASP A 60 -2.74 -10.32 -6.91
C ASP A 60 -3.07 -9.76 -5.52
N ASN A 61 -4.01 -10.38 -4.80
CA ASN A 61 -4.46 -9.97 -3.46
C ASN A 61 -5.02 -8.54 -3.40
N PHE A 62 -5.63 -8.02 -4.48
CA PHE A 62 -6.22 -6.68 -4.48
C PHE A 62 -7.19 -6.49 -3.30
N GLY A 63 -6.97 -5.47 -2.48
CA GLY A 63 -7.72 -5.25 -1.24
C GLY A 63 -7.05 -5.84 0.01
N ALA A 64 -5.79 -6.32 -0.08
CA ALA A 64 -4.98 -6.69 1.08
C ALA A 64 -4.88 -5.52 2.08
N SER A 65 -4.72 -4.32 1.58
CA SER A 65 -4.77 -3.08 2.35
C SER A 65 -5.69 -2.05 1.68
N VAL A 66 -6.42 -1.25 2.47
CA VAL A 66 -7.33 -0.21 1.98
C VAL A 66 -7.30 1.02 2.86
N SER A 67 -7.37 2.21 2.25
CA SER A 67 -7.49 3.47 2.97
C SER A 67 -8.38 4.44 2.19
N ILE A 68 -9.17 5.27 2.89
CA ILE A 68 -10.10 6.22 2.27
C ILE A 68 -9.94 7.60 2.89
N SER A 69 -9.96 8.65 2.05
CA SER A 69 -9.90 10.05 2.49
C SER A 69 -11.10 10.46 3.36
N SER A 70 -10.96 11.53 4.15
CA SER A 70 -12.00 11.96 5.08
C SER A 70 -13.32 12.38 4.43
N ASP A 71 -13.27 12.84 3.18
CA ASP A 71 -14.45 13.18 2.38
C ASP A 71 -15.06 11.96 1.66
N GLY A 72 -14.40 10.80 1.76
CA GLY A 72 -14.81 9.55 1.12
C GLY A 72 -14.69 9.55 -0.40
N ASN A 73 -13.90 10.45 -1.00
CA ASN A 73 -13.80 10.59 -2.46
C ASN A 73 -12.49 10.07 -3.06
N THR A 74 -11.48 9.75 -2.23
CA THR A 74 -10.24 9.08 -2.67
C THR A 74 -10.12 7.76 -1.93
N LEU A 75 -10.08 6.64 -2.65
CA LEU A 75 -9.85 5.30 -2.15
C LEU A 75 -8.50 4.81 -2.66
N VAL A 76 -7.69 4.25 -1.77
CA VAL A 76 -6.41 3.62 -2.09
C VAL A 76 -6.49 2.15 -1.73
N VAL A 77 -6.00 1.30 -2.62
CA VAL A 77 -6.06 -0.16 -2.49
C VAL A 77 -4.70 -0.75 -2.81
N GLY A 78 -4.16 -1.54 -1.89
CA GLY A 78 -2.96 -2.34 -2.11
C GLY A 78 -3.29 -3.70 -2.68
N ALA A 79 -2.40 -4.20 -3.53
CA ALA A 79 -2.36 -5.52 -4.13
C ALA A 79 -0.92 -6.02 -4.04
N ASP A 80 -0.55 -6.60 -2.91
CA ASP A 80 0.83 -6.95 -2.56
C ASP A 80 1.38 -8.13 -3.36
N GLY A 81 0.50 -8.91 -3.98
CA GLY A 81 0.85 -10.01 -4.88
C GLY A 81 0.96 -9.64 -6.36
N GLU A 82 0.65 -8.40 -6.76
CA GLU A 82 0.68 -7.98 -8.17
C GLU A 82 2.09 -8.11 -8.78
N ASP A 83 2.17 -8.60 -10.05
CA ASP A 83 3.37 -9.18 -10.66
C ASP A 83 4.07 -8.28 -11.69
N SER A 84 3.61 -7.05 -11.95
CA SER A 84 4.23 -6.26 -13.02
C SER A 84 5.59 -5.68 -12.62
N GLY A 85 6.52 -5.68 -13.57
CA GLY A 85 7.82 -5.02 -13.44
C GLY A 85 7.80 -3.52 -13.76
N ALA A 86 6.63 -2.88 -13.77
CA ALA A 86 6.53 -1.43 -13.92
C ALA A 86 7.13 -0.71 -12.71
N THR A 87 7.58 0.52 -12.90
CA THR A 87 8.11 1.37 -11.84
C THR A 87 7.41 2.74 -11.84
N GLY A 88 7.27 3.35 -10.67
CA GLY A 88 6.69 4.68 -10.51
C GLY A 88 5.17 4.73 -10.74
N VAL A 89 4.67 5.80 -11.32
CA VAL A 89 3.23 6.04 -11.48
C VAL A 89 2.81 5.85 -12.94
N ASP A 90 1.65 5.18 -13.14
CA ASP A 90 1.02 4.91 -14.44
C ASP A 90 1.97 4.20 -15.44
N GLY A 91 2.81 3.29 -14.91
CA GLY A 91 3.63 2.39 -15.72
C GLY A 91 2.79 1.33 -16.43
N ASN A 92 3.44 0.46 -17.21
CA ASN A 92 2.75 -0.61 -17.93
C ASN A 92 2.40 -1.77 -17.00
N GLU A 93 1.16 -1.82 -16.52
CA GLU A 93 0.62 -2.82 -15.62
C GLU A 93 0.46 -4.23 -16.21
N THR A 94 0.78 -4.42 -17.51
CA THR A 94 0.67 -5.73 -18.18
C THR A 94 2.01 -6.44 -18.36
N LEU A 95 3.10 -5.89 -17.83
CA LEU A 95 4.45 -6.48 -17.90
C LEU A 95 4.70 -7.42 -16.73
N ASN A 96 4.03 -8.55 -16.71
CA ASN A 96 4.14 -9.54 -15.63
C ASN A 96 5.44 -10.35 -15.73
N GLY A 97 6.09 -10.60 -14.62
CA GLY A 97 7.36 -11.34 -14.54
C GLY A 97 8.18 -10.96 -13.32
N THR A 98 7.70 -10.02 -12.51
CA THR A 98 8.30 -9.61 -11.24
C THR A 98 7.34 -10.00 -10.12
N PHE A 99 7.28 -11.32 -9.82
CA PHE A 99 6.31 -11.92 -8.91
C PHE A 99 6.26 -11.19 -7.57
N SER A 100 5.04 -10.97 -7.05
CA SER A 100 4.77 -10.33 -5.75
C SER A 100 5.52 -9.01 -5.55
N SER A 101 5.84 -8.29 -6.64
CA SER A 101 6.44 -6.96 -6.51
C SER A 101 5.47 -5.95 -5.90
N GLY A 102 4.18 -6.22 -6.02
CA GLY A 102 3.07 -5.47 -5.46
C GLY A 102 2.75 -4.16 -6.18
N ALA A 103 1.53 -3.70 -6.00
CA ALA A 103 1.03 -2.45 -6.57
C ALA A 103 0.04 -1.74 -5.65
N VAL A 104 -0.18 -0.45 -5.92
CA VAL A 104 -1.25 0.32 -5.30
C VAL A 104 -2.09 1.00 -6.37
N TYR A 105 -3.41 0.91 -6.22
CA TYR A 105 -4.38 1.53 -7.10
C TYR A 105 -5.09 2.67 -6.38
N VAL A 106 -5.17 3.82 -7.02
CA VAL A 106 -5.88 4.98 -6.51
C VAL A 106 -7.16 5.19 -7.31
N PHE A 107 -8.27 5.28 -6.60
CA PHE A 107 -9.58 5.56 -7.19
C PHE A 107 -10.11 6.89 -6.69
N SER A 108 -10.80 7.60 -7.58
CA SER A 108 -11.51 8.84 -7.24
C SER A 108 -13.00 8.70 -7.50
N ARG A 109 -13.82 9.40 -6.70
CA ARG A 109 -15.28 9.41 -6.80
C ARG A 109 -15.81 10.78 -7.20
N SER A 110 -16.72 10.79 -8.19
CA SER A 110 -17.52 11.95 -8.56
C SER A 110 -19.01 11.60 -8.43
N GLY A 111 -19.66 12.17 -7.43
CA GLY A 111 -21.04 11.78 -7.08
C GLY A 111 -21.06 10.34 -6.54
N SER A 112 -21.69 9.42 -7.27
CA SER A 112 -21.71 7.98 -6.94
C SER A 112 -20.78 7.13 -7.82
N THR A 113 -20.10 7.74 -8.79
CA THR A 113 -19.29 7.02 -9.80
C THR A 113 -17.83 7.04 -9.38
N TRP A 114 -17.24 5.84 -9.25
CA TRP A 114 -15.81 5.63 -9.02
C TRP A 114 -15.08 5.44 -10.34
N SER A 115 -13.83 5.87 -10.38
CA SER A 115 -12.92 5.63 -11.51
C SER A 115 -11.49 5.49 -11.00
N GLN A 116 -10.69 4.60 -11.61
CA GLN A 116 -9.26 4.53 -11.35
C GLN A 116 -8.60 5.84 -11.78
N GLN A 117 -7.77 6.41 -10.91
CA GLN A 117 -7.05 7.64 -11.16
C GLN A 117 -5.56 7.39 -11.42
N ALA A 118 -4.98 6.41 -10.72
CA ALA A 118 -3.57 6.06 -10.86
C ALA A 118 -3.32 4.57 -10.55
N TYR A 119 -2.29 4.03 -11.17
CA TYR A 119 -1.59 2.81 -10.84
C TYR A 119 -0.19 3.17 -10.32
N VAL A 120 0.20 2.70 -9.16
CA VAL A 120 1.40 3.13 -8.45
C VAL A 120 2.26 1.93 -8.08
N LYS A 121 3.55 2.02 -8.42
CA LYS A 121 4.60 1.04 -8.08
C LYS A 121 5.74 1.73 -7.35
N ALA A 122 6.58 0.95 -6.70
CA ALA A 122 7.86 1.42 -6.19
C ALA A 122 8.75 1.96 -7.32
N SER A 123 9.63 2.92 -7.03
CA SER A 123 10.64 3.40 -8.00
C SER A 123 11.72 2.36 -8.28
N ASN A 124 11.96 1.45 -7.34
CA ASN A 124 12.92 0.34 -7.38
C ASN A 124 12.22 -1.04 -7.34
N THR A 125 11.07 -1.17 -8.00
CA THR A 125 10.28 -2.41 -8.06
C THR A 125 11.11 -3.66 -8.33
N GLU A 126 11.06 -4.64 -7.42
CA GLU A 126 11.73 -5.92 -7.54
C GLU A 126 10.82 -7.10 -7.13
N LEU A 127 11.34 -8.31 -7.29
CA LEU A 127 10.65 -9.55 -6.96
C LEU A 127 10.41 -9.62 -5.44
N ASP A 128 9.20 -10.03 -5.03
CA ASP A 128 8.81 -10.24 -3.63
C ASP A 128 8.88 -8.99 -2.74
N ASP A 129 8.92 -7.77 -3.32
CA ASP A 129 8.90 -6.50 -2.55
C ASP A 129 7.61 -6.31 -1.75
N ASN A 130 6.50 -6.87 -2.20
CA ASN A 130 5.16 -6.74 -1.60
C ASN A 130 4.72 -5.26 -1.42
N PHE A 131 5.02 -4.39 -2.40
CA PHE A 131 4.57 -3.00 -2.38
C PHE A 131 3.04 -2.92 -2.30
N GLY A 132 2.51 -2.18 -1.34
CA GLY A 132 1.07 -2.13 -1.08
C GLY A 132 0.62 -3.06 0.04
N ALA A 133 1.53 -3.77 0.74
CA ALA A 133 1.21 -4.55 1.94
C ALA A 133 0.46 -3.71 2.99
N SER A 134 0.81 -2.43 3.11
CA SER A 134 0.09 -1.45 3.90
C SER A 134 -0.05 -0.11 3.17
N VAL A 135 -1.19 0.58 3.35
CA VAL A 135 -1.46 1.89 2.73
C VAL A 135 -2.15 2.86 3.69
N SER A 136 -1.81 4.14 3.59
CA SER A 136 -2.49 5.22 4.32
C SER A 136 -2.62 6.46 3.45
N ILE A 137 -3.83 7.03 3.37
CA ILE A 137 -4.12 8.29 2.66
C ILE A 137 -4.44 9.40 3.65
N SER A 138 -3.91 10.60 3.44
CA SER A 138 -4.23 11.79 4.24
C SER A 138 -5.71 12.16 4.13
N SER A 139 -6.19 12.95 5.09
CA SER A 139 -7.60 13.34 5.15
C SER A 139 -8.11 14.06 3.91
N ASP A 140 -7.26 14.86 3.28
CA ASP A 140 -7.57 15.60 2.04
C ASP A 140 -7.34 14.78 0.76
N GLY A 141 -6.82 13.55 0.90
CA GLY A 141 -6.53 12.65 -0.20
C GLY A 141 -5.34 13.07 -1.06
N SER A 142 -4.40 13.88 -0.53
CA SER A 142 -3.28 14.42 -1.29
C SER A 142 -1.93 13.75 -1.00
N THR A 143 -1.79 13.06 0.14
CA THR A 143 -0.57 12.34 0.54
C THR A 143 -0.87 10.87 0.77
N LEU A 144 -0.13 10.00 0.12
CA LEU A 144 -0.24 8.54 0.22
C LEU A 144 1.08 7.97 0.77
N ALA A 145 0.99 7.20 1.84
CA ALA A 145 2.08 6.37 2.34
C ALA A 145 1.82 4.90 1.98
N VAL A 146 2.86 4.18 1.56
CA VAL A 146 2.81 2.77 1.14
C VAL A 146 3.95 2.01 1.76
N GLY A 147 3.69 0.85 2.36
CA GLY A 147 4.69 -0.10 2.83
C GLY A 147 4.97 -1.19 1.82
N ALA A 148 6.23 -1.65 1.78
CA ALA A 148 6.76 -2.76 0.99
C ALA A 148 7.64 -3.62 1.90
N THR A 149 7.06 -4.65 2.52
CA THR A 149 7.71 -5.42 3.60
C THR A 149 8.83 -6.32 3.12
N GLY A 150 8.80 -6.72 1.86
CA GLY A 150 9.81 -7.59 1.27
C GLY A 150 10.98 -6.86 0.61
N GLU A 151 10.92 -5.52 0.51
CA GLU A 151 12.00 -4.73 -0.11
C GLU A 151 13.33 -4.99 0.59
N ASP A 152 14.41 -5.26 -0.16
CA ASP A 152 15.63 -5.90 0.34
C ASP A 152 16.92 -5.06 0.21
N SER A 153 16.81 -3.73 -0.02
CA SER A 153 17.99 -2.86 -0.08
C SER A 153 18.66 -2.65 1.29
N GLU A 154 19.97 -2.44 1.24
CA GLU A 154 20.78 -2.09 2.42
C GLU A 154 20.74 -0.59 2.77
N ALA A 155 19.93 0.19 2.06
CA ALA A 155 19.77 1.60 2.35
C ALA A 155 19.26 1.84 3.78
N SER A 156 19.56 2.98 4.36
CA SER A 156 19.04 3.40 5.66
C SER A 156 18.59 4.86 5.63
N GLY A 157 17.59 5.20 6.43
CA GLY A 157 17.04 6.55 6.55
C GLY A 157 16.23 6.98 5.32
N ILE A 158 16.38 8.22 4.87
CA ILE A 158 15.56 8.84 3.83
C ILE A 158 16.33 8.93 2.52
N ASP A 159 15.70 8.55 1.40
CA ASP A 159 16.20 8.65 0.02
C ASP A 159 17.59 8.02 -0.17
N GLY A 160 17.87 6.92 0.53
CA GLY A 160 19.05 6.10 0.30
C GLY A 160 19.02 5.39 -1.06
N ASP A 161 20.12 4.72 -1.40
CA ASP A 161 20.22 3.94 -2.66
C ASP A 161 19.45 2.63 -2.54
N GLY A 162 18.21 2.61 -3.03
CA GLY A 162 17.32 1.44 -3.04
C GLY A 162 17.66 0.39 -4.09
N THR A 163 18.84 0.45 -4.74
CA THR A 163 19.25 -0.51 -5.78
C THR A 163 20.32 -1.51 -5.33
N VAL A 164 20.83 -1.36 -4.10
CA VAL A 164 21.85 -2.25 -3.53
C VAL A 164 21.19 -3.19 -2.56
N ASN A 165 20.91 -4.41 -3.01
CA ASN A 165 20.17 -5.44 -2.27
C ASN A 165 21.11 -6.35 -1.49
N GLY A 166 20.79 -6.61 -0.22
CA GLY A 166 21.58 -7.45 0.67
C GLY A 166 20.94 -7.65 2.04
N ALA A 167 19.89 -6.87 2.34
CA ALA A 167 19.11 -6.96 3.57
C ALA A 167 17.71 -7.53 3.27
N SER A 168 17.61 -8.85 3.04
CA SER A 168 16.37 -9.54 2.67
C SER A 168 15.22 -9.19 3.61
N ALA A 169 14.05 -8.82 3.05
CA ALA A 169 12.84 -8.45 3.80
C ALA A 169 13.08 -7.38 4.89
N SER A 170 14.09 -6.50 4.69
CA SER A 170 14.29 -5.37 5.60
C SER A 170 13.13 -4.37 5.52
N GLY A 171 12.46 -4.34 4.38
CA GLY A 171 11.28 -3.55 4.12
C GLY A 171 11.55 -2.08 3.85
N ALA A 172 10.56 -1.41 3.25
CA ALA A 172 10.60 0.01 2.92
C ALA A 172 9.23 0.68 3.07
N ALA A 173 9.24 2.01 3.11
CA ALA A 173 8.03 2.79 2.94
C ALA A 173 8.24 3.91 1.92
N TYR A 174 7.19 4.25 1.20
CA TYR A 174 7.21 5.23 0.13
C TYR A 174 6.13 6.28 0.37
N VAL A 175 6.44 7.54 0.08
CA VAL A 175 5.48 8.62 0.16
C VAL A 175 5.26 9.23 -1.21
N PHE A 176 4.00 9.36 -1.58
CA PHE A 176 3.57 10.00 -2.82
C PHE A 176 2.71 11.21 -2.51
N SER A 177 2.80 12.23 -3.32
CA SER A 177 1.91 13.39 -3.27
C SER A 177 1.15 13.58 -4.57
N ARG A 178 -0.02 14.21 -4.46
CA ARG A 178 -0.91 14.49 -5.59
C ARG A 178 -1.02 15.98 -5.87
N SER A 179 -0.83 16.35 -7.14
CA SER A 179 -1.12 17.69 -7.67
C SER A 179 -2.17 17.56 -8.78
N GLY A 180 -3.39 18.01 -8.50
CA GLY A 180 -4.54 17.75 -9.37
C GLY A 180 -4.88 16.25 -9.45
N SER A 181 -4.71 15.62 -10.62
CA SER A 181 -4.85 14.18 -10.81
C SER A 181 -3.53 13.43 -10.90
N THR A 182 -2.39 14.12 -10.85
CA THR A 182 -1.06 13.53 -11.07
C THR A 182 -0.41 13.20 -9.72
N TRP A 183 0.00 11.96 -9.55
CA TRP A 183 0.77 11.48 -8.40
C TRP A 183 2.26 11.45 -8.71
N SER A 184 3.09 11.68 -7.71
CA SER A 184 4.55 11.57 -7.81
C SER A 184 5.14 11.12 -6.49
N GLN A 185 6.16 10.25 -6.54
CA GLN A 185 6.93 9.87 -5.35
C GLN A 185 7.68 11.08 -4.81
N GLN A 186 7.65 11.25 -3.49
CA GLN A 186 8.32 12.32 -2.78
C GLN A 186 9.48 11.83 -1.95
N ALA A 187 9.35 10.64 -1.38
CA ALA A 187 10.37 10.06 -0.51
C ALA A 187 10.35 8.53 -0.57
N TYR A 188 11.49 7.94 -0.26
CA TYR A 188 11.74 6.55 0.02
C TYR A 188 12.34 6.44 1.42
N PHE A 189 11.74 5.64 2.28
CA PHE A 189 12.14 5.49 3.68
C PHE A 189 12.58 4.07 3.98
N LYS A 190 13.67 3.96 4.70
CA LYS A 190 14.17 2.75 5.36
C LYS A 190 14.33 3.02 6.86
N ALA A 191 14.39 1.97 7.65
CA ALA A 191 14.81 2.08 9.04
C ALA A 191 16.20 2.73 9.15
N SER A 192 16.47 3.45 10.24
CA SER A 192 17.79 4.01 10.50
C SER A 192 18.84 2.90 10.75
N ASN A 193 18.38 1.76 11.26
CA ASN A 193 19.14 0.55 11.58
C ASN A 193 18.77 -0.64 10.68
N THR A 194 18.49 -0.43 9.42
CA THR A 194 18.06 -1.45 8.44
C THR A 194 18.78 -2.78 8.59
N GLU A 195 18.04 -3.84 8.86
CA GLU A 195 18.54 -5.22 8.94
C GLU A 195 17.61 -6.18 8.18
N ALA A 196 18.09 -7.40 7.93
CA ALA A 196 17.28 -8.41 7.28
C ALA A 196 16.13 -8.86 8.18
N ASP A 197 14.96 -9.13 7.57
CA ASP A 197 13.74 -9.62 8.23
C ASP A 197 13.07 -8.62 9.20
N ASP A 198 13.45 -7.33 9.15
CA ASP A 198 12.82 -6.26 9.96
C ASP A 198 11.38 -5.97 9.53
N ASN A 199 11.01 -6.24 8.27
CA ASN A 199 9.69 -5.98 7.70
C ASN A 199 9.24 -4.52 7.87
N TYR A 200 10.15 -3.54 7.72
CA TYR A 200 9.79 -2.13 7.77
C TYR A 200 8.72 -1.81 6.71
N GLY A 201 7.66 -1.13 7.10
CA GLY A 201 6.49 -0.95 6.24
C GLY A 201 5.34 -1.93 6.51
N ALA A 202 5.46 -2.82 7.51
CA ALA A 202 4.38 -3.73 7.92
C ALA A 202 3.08 -2.98 8.23
N SER A 203 3.19 -1.78 8.78
CA SER A 203 2.07 -0.85 8.93
C SER A 203 2.53 0.58 8.68
N VAL A 204 1.74 1.34 7.92
CA VAL A 204 1.97 2.77 7.70
C VAL A 204 0.75 3.58 8.11
N SER A 205 0.98 4.78 8.64
CA SER A 205 -0.08 5.73 8.97
C SER A 205 0.38 7.15 8.67
N SER A 206 -0.50 7.97 8.09
CA SER A 206 -0.24 9.39 7.85
C SER A 206 -1.10 10.29 8.74
N SER A 207 -0.57 11.44 9.14
CA SER A 207 -1.37 12.47 9.78
C SER A 207 -2.45 13.01 8.84
N SER A 208 -3.46 13.67 9.41
CA SER A 208 -4.59 14.20 8.64
C SER A 208 -4.17 15.16 7.52
N ASP A 209 -3.12 15.91 7.73
CA ASP A 209 -2.55 16.87 6.76
C ASP A 209 -1.42 16.27 5.90
N GLY A 210 -1.09 14.99 6.11
CA GLY A 210 -0.04 14.28 5.39
C GLY A 210 1.38 14.74 5.70
N SER A 211 1.58 15.56 6.76
CA SER A 211 2.90 16.12 7.12
C SER A 211 3.75 15.18 7.97
N THR A 212 3.15 14.15 8.55
CA THR A 212 3.81 13.15 9.39
C THR A 212 3.44 11.77 8.88
N VAL A 213 4.43 10.90 8.75
CA VAL A 213 4.27 9.48 8.43
C VAL A 213 4.86 8.64 9.55
N VAL A 214 4.11 7.65 9.99
CA VAL A 214 4.53 6.68 10.98
C VAL A 214 4.63 5.31 10.30
N VAL A 215 5.74 4.62 10.52
CA VAL A 215 6.04 3.32 9.89
C VAL A 215 6.43 2.33 10.98
N ALA A 216 5.85 1.14 10.95
CA ALA A 216 6.19 0.04 11.85
C ALA A 216 7.07 -1.00 11.13
N ALA A 217 8.02 -1.55 11.88
CA ALA A 217 8.83 -2.71 11.55
C ALA A 217 8.54 -3.79 12.59
N ASP A 218 7.79 -4.84 12.25
CA ASP A 218 7.34 -5.83 13.23
C ASP A 218 8.36 -6.93 13.49
N GLY A 219 9.34 -7.08 12.60
CA GLY A 219 10.47 -8.00 12.74
C GLY A 219 11.69 -7.40 13.44
N GLU A 220 11.76 -6.07 13.63
CA GLU A 220 12.91 -5.39 14.24
C GLU A 220 13.23 -5.98 15.63
N ASP A 221 14.52 -6.23 15.94
CA ASP A 221 14.95 -7.07 17.05
C ASP A 221 15.85 -6.39 18.09
N SER A 222 15.91 -5.04 18.12
CA SER A 222 16.66 -4.30 19.13
C SER A 222 16.11 -4.50 20.56
N GLU A 223 17.00 -4.41 21.54
CA GLU A 223 16.65 -4.40 22.97
C GLU A 223 16.23 -3.01 23.45
N ALA A 224 16.14 -2.02 22.56
CA ALA A 224 15.75 -0.65 22.89
C ALA A 224 14.36 -0.60 23.54
N THR A 225 14.19 0.32 24.48
CA THR A 225 12.91 0.57 25.13
C THR A 225 12.59 2.05 25.15
N GLY A 226 11.33 2.38 24.87
CA GLY A 226 10.85 3.77 24.89
C GLY A 226 11.11 4.50 23.58
N VAL A 227 11.37 5.80 23.65
CA VAL A 227 11.61 6.67 22.50
C VAL A 227 13.10 6.95 22.38
N GLU A 228 13.64 6.85 21.15
CA GLU A 228 15.06 7.10 20.84
C GLU A 228 16.03 6.26 21.70
N GLY A 229 15.68 4.99 21.91
CA GLY A 229 16.59 4.02 22.54
C GLY A 229 17.75 3.66 21.61
N ASP A 230 18.73 2.91 22.14
CA ASP A 230 19.85 2.38 21.34
C ASP A 230 19.36 1.22 20.46
N GLU A 231 19.11 1.50 19.19
CA GLU A 231 18.59 0.54 18.18
C GLU A 231 19.68 -0.37 17.60
N THR A 232 20.94 -0.25 18.07
CA THR A 232 22.09 -1.02 17.53
C THR A 232 22.37 -2.31 18.31
N VAL A 233 21.66 -2.56 19.39
CA VAL A 233 21.84 -3.75 20.24
C VAL A 233 20.70 -4.72 20.00
N ASN A 234 20.95 -5.75 19.18
CA ASN A 234 19.98 -6.76 18.79
C ASN A 234 20.06 -8.00 19.70
N GLY A 235 18.94 -8.41 20.23
CA GLY A 235 18.83 -9.57 21.13
C GLY A 235 17.40 -9.90 21.52
N ALA A 236 16.46 -9.00 21.19
CA ALA A 236 15.04 -9.13 21.48
C ALA A 236 14.26 -9.47 20.18
N SER A 237 14.42 -10.71 19.69
CA SER A 237 13.84 -11.16 18.41
C SER A 237 12.38 -10.72 18.20
N ALA A 238 12.10 -10.03 17.09
CA ALA A 238 10.81 -9.48 16.70
C ALA A 238 10.15 -8.66 17.85
N SER A 239 10.93 -7.81 18.50
CA SER A 239 10.42 -6.87 19.53
C SER A 239 9.57 -5.77 18.88
N GLY A 240 9.85 -5.48 17.63
CA GLY A 240 9.20 -4.47 16.81
C GLY A 240 9.60 -3.04 17.16
N ALA A 241 9.59 -2.18 16.15
CA ALA A 241 9.86 -0.75 16.29
C ALA A 241 8.87 0.11 15.50
N VAL A 242 8.81 1.39 15.85
CA VAL A 242 8.01 2.40 15.16
C VAL A 242 8.87 3.63 14.89
N TYR A 243 8.89 4.07 13.65
CA TYR A 243 9.63 5.22 13.16
C TYR A 243 8.68 6.35 12.77
N MET A 244 9.07 7.60 12.98
CA MET A 244 8.24 8.77 12.70
C MET A 244 9.03 9.80 11.90
N TYR A 245 8.43 10.28 10.82
CA TYR A 245 9.00 11.23 9.86
C TYR A 245 8.11 12.45 9.65
#